data_8bd06a23d86c6f69d086cbc6d12a56b7
#
_entry.id   8bd06a23d86c6f69d086cbc6d12a56b7
#
_cell.length_a   1.000
_cell.length_b   1.000
_cell.length_c   1.000
_cell.angle_alpha   90.00
_cell.angle_beta   90.00
_cell.angle_gamma   90.00
#
_symmetry.space_group_name_H-M   'P 1'
#
loop_
_entity.id
_entity.type
_entity.pdbx_description
1 polymer ?
#
loop_
_entity_poly.entity_id
_entity_poly.type
_entity_poly.pdbx_seq_one_letter_code
_entity_poly.pdbx_strand_id
1 'polypeptide(L)'
;VWHFSNPSVSDQNSWYVAGDAYIKEKYPTWVAVHDPYYSNQDPAQSVSVGESILDAYADVDVIICNDSTALPGQCKAAENKGLTAKDITITGFCTPSGMTSYLENGICTRWGLWDCGIQGAMGCYLAAYISAGNTVKVGDKIDIPSIGTVEVLANDALVAGQETAAENNGVVLLPERVVFTAENVADYNF
;
A
#
# COMPACT_ATOMS: atom_id res chain seq x y z
N VAL A 1 5.15 -8.31 11.22
CA VAL A 1 6.21 -8.24 10.20
C VAL A 1 5.75 -7.40 9.02
N TRP A 2 6.66 -6.62 8.44
CA TRP A 2 6.46 -5.94 7.17
C TRP A 2 7.19 -6.66 6.04
N HIS A 3 6.54 -6.78 4.86
CA HIS A 3 7.11 -7.37 3.66
C HIS A 3 6.70 -6.55 2.43
N PHE A 4 7.67 -5.94 1.74
CA PHE A 4 7.43 -5.13 0.55
C PHE A 4 8.64 -5.11 -0.40
N SER A 5 8.63 -4.24 -1.43
CA SER A 5 9.62 -4.34 -2.51
C SER A 5 11.06 -4.05 -2.06
N ASN A 6 11.37 -2.82 -1.73
CA ASN A 6 12.68 -2.45 -1.16
C ASN A 6 12.65 -1.01 -0.59
N PRO A 7 13.64 -0.63 0.24
CA PRO A 7 13.63 0.66 0.94
C PRO A 7 13.82 1.87 0.01
N SER A 8 14.24 1.69 -1.24
CA SER A 8 14.40 2.79 -2.18
C SER A 8 13.12 3.16 -2.93
N VAL A 9 12.04 2.38 -2.78
CA VAL A 9 10.71 2.73 -3.27
C VAL A 9 10.07 3.68 -2.26
N SER A 10 10.16 4.98 -2.55
CA SER A 10 9.88 6.06 -1.59
C SER A 10 8.46 6.03 -1.04
N ASP A 11 7.46 5.80 -1.87
CA ASP A 11 6.07 5.73 -1.45
C ASP A 11 5.80 4.52 -0.55
N GLN A 12 6.25 3.33 -0.92
CA GLN A 12 6.10 2.13 -0.10
C GLN A 12 6.81 2.27 1.25
N ASN A 13 8.00 2.85 1.24
CA ASN A 13 8.73 3.09 2.48
C ASN A 13 8.04 4.14 3.36
N SER A 14 7.45 5.18 2.78
CA SER A 14 6.68 6.17 3.53
C SER A 14 5.41 5.57 4.14
N TRP A 15 4.73 4.67 3.44
CA TRP A 15 3.58 3.93 4.01
C TRP A 15 3.99 3.03 5.17
N TYR A 16 5.16 2.36 5.05
CA TYR A 16 5.73 1.60 6.15
C TYR A 16 5.99 2.50 7.37
N VAL A 17 6.71 3.60 7.18
CA VAL A 17 7.06 4.52 8.28
C VAL A 17 5.80 5.05 8.97
N ALA A 18 4.81 5.51 8.21
CA ALA A 18 3.55 6.01 8.75
C ALA A 18 2.74 4.91 9.45
N GLY A 19 2.66 3.73 8.84
CA GLY A 19 1.93 2.59 9.40
C GLY A 19 2.57 2.05 10.68
N ASP A 20 3.89 1.93 10.71
CA ASP A 20 4.65 1.48 11.88
C ASP A 20 4.52 2.48 13.05
N ALA A 21 4.61 3.78 12.76
CA ALA A 21 4.37 4.83 13.76
C ALA A 21 2.94 4.76 14.33
N TYR A 22 1.93 4.57 13.48
CA TYR A 22 0.54 4.41 13.90
C TYR A 22 0.35 3.16 14.78
N ILE A 23 0.94 2.03 14.38
CA ILE A 23 0.87 0.78 15.16
C ILE A 23 1.50 0.99 16.53
N LYS A 24 2.69 1.58 16.61
CA LYS A 24 3.36 1.87 17.88
C LYS A 24 2.55 2.77 18.81
N GLU A 25 1.85 3.76 18.25
CA GLU A 25 0.99 4.66 19.02
C GLU A 25 -0.29 3.97 19.52
N LYS A 26 -1.00 3.29 18.64
CA LYS A 26 -2.34 2.74 18.92
C LYS A 26 -2.33 1.34 19.53
N TYR A 27 -1.29 0.58 19.24
CA TYR A 27 -1.15 -0.81 19.66
C TYR A 27 0.21 -1.07 20.33
N PRO A 28 0.50 -0.41 21.47
CA PRO A 28 1.82 -0.44 22.10
C PRO A 28 2.26 -1.82 22.60
N THR A 29 1.36 -2.78 22.63
CA THR A 29 1.65 -4.18 22.96
C THR A 29 2.09 -5.01 21.75
N TRP A 30 1.93 -4.47 20.54
CA TRP A 30 2.41 -5.16 19.35
C TRP A 30 3.92 -4.99 19.21
N VAL A 31 4.57 -6.05 18.82
CA VAL A 31 6.04 -6.10 18.68
C VAL A 31 6.40 -6.41 17.24
N ALA A 32 7.20 -5.54 16.62
CA ALA A 32 7.84 -5.88 15.36
C ALA A 32 8.96 -6.90 15.64
N VAL A 33 8.80 -8.12 15.14
CA VAL A 33 9.75 -9.22 15.39
C VAL A 33 11.01 -9.13 14.54
N HIS A 34 10.98 -8.31 13.49
CA HIS A 34 12.10 -8.08 12.57
C HIS A 34 11.93 -6.74 11.84
N ASP A 35 13.03 -6.19 11.31
CA ASP A 35 13.01 -5.13 10.30
C ASP A 35 12.27 -5.60 9.04
N PRO A 36 11.80 -4.70 8.18
CA PRO A 36 11.08 -5.10 6.97
C PRO A 36 11.84 -6.10 6.10
N TYR A 37 11.12 -7.05 5.54
CA TYR A 37 11.60 -7.95 4.49
C TYR A 37 11.36 -7.35 3.11
N TYR A 38 12.26 -7.63 2.18
CA TYR A 38 12.23 -7.06 0.83
C TYR A 38 12.28 -8.14 -0.24
N SER A 39 11.42 -8.01 -1.24
CA SER A 39 11.31 -8.96 -2.37
C SER A 39 11.51 -8.34 -3.75
N ASN A 40 11.96 -7.07 -3.81
CA ASN A 40 12.36 -6.36 -5.04
C ASN A 40 11.31 -6.35 -6.18
N GLN A 41 10.03 -6.44 -5.86
CA GLN A 41 8.93 -6.58 -6.83
C GLN A 41 9.04 -7.83 -7.72
N ASP A 42 9.77 -8.84 -7.26
CA ASP A 42 9.90 -10.11 -7.95
C ASP A 42 8.87 -11.11 -7.37
N PRO A 43 7.94 -11.65 -8.19
CA PRO A 43 6.91 -12.57 -7.71
C PRO A 43 7.46 -13.85 -7.09
N ALA A 44 8.53 -14.43 -7.67
CA ALA A 44 9.12 -15.67 -7.16
C ALA A 44 9.88 -15.39 -5.85
N GLN A 45 10.60 -14.28 -5.79
CA GLN A 45 11.27 -13.85 -4.56
C GLN A 45 10.25 -13.53 -3.46
N SER A 46 9.10 -12.93 -3.81
CA SER A 46 8.04 -12.65 -2.84
C SER A 46 7.51 -13.91 -2.15
N VAL A 47 7.35 -15.01 -2.89
CA VAL A 47 6.96 -16.29 -2.31
C VAL A 47 8.08 -16.84 -1.41
N SER A 48 9.32 -16.86 -1.88
CA SER A 48 10.46 -17.39 -1.12
C SER A 48 10.72 -16.59 0.18
N VAL A 49 10.60 -15.28 0.13
CA VAL A 49 10.69 -14.40 1.31
C VAL A 49 9.54 -14.68 2.26
N GLY A 50 8.31 -14.82 1.72
CA GLY A 50 7.13 -15.16 2.51
C GLY A 50 7.27 -16.49 3.22
N GLU A 51 7.77 -17.53 2.57
CA GLU A 51 8.06 -18.83 3.18
C GLU A 51 9.12 -18.71 4.27
N SER A 52 10.18 -17.93 4.03
CA SER A 52 11.24 -17.69 5.01
C SER A 52 10.73 -16.97 6.26
N ILE A 53 9.83 -16.01 6.13
CA ILE A 53 9.17 -15.33 7.25
C ILE A 53 8.38 -16.33 8.09
N LEU A 54 7.55 -17.15 7.43
CA LEU A 54 6.71 -18.15 8.11
C LEU A 54 7.51 -19.27 8.75
N ASP A 55 8.71 -19.58 8.24
CA ASP A 55 9.61 -20.56 8.86
C ASP A 55 10.36 -19.98 10.06
N ALA A 56 10.74 -18.70 9.97
CA ALA A 56 11.48 -18.03 11.05
C ALA A 56 10.59 -17.67 12.25
N TYR A 57 9.31 -17.34 11.99
CA TYR A 57 8.37 -16.84 12.99
C TYR A 57 7.04 -17.61 12.91
N ALA A 58 7.05 -18.84 13.41
CA ALA A 58 5.89 -19.72 13.38
C ALA A 58 4.69 -19.21 14.21
N ASP A 59 4.93 -18.24 15.09
CA ASP A 59 3.97 -17.61 15.98
C ASP A 59 3.64 -16.15 15.60
N VAL A 60 4.00 -15.74 14.37
CA VAL A 60 3.66 -14.39 13.91
C VAL A 60 2.16 -14.23 13.69
N ASP A 61 1.57 -13.21 14.31
CA ASP A 61 0.13 -12.95 14.20
C ASP A 61 -0.25 -12.17 12.94
N VAL A 62 0.64 -11.25 12.49
CA VAL A 62 0.31 -10.31 11.41
C VAL A 62 1.50 -10.09 10.47
N ILE A 63 1.23 -10.19 9.15
CA ILE A 63 2.16 -9.77 8.10
C ILE A 63 1.49 -8.70 7.25
N ILE A 64 2.15 -7.54 7.11
CA ILE A 64 1.66 -6.40 6.33
C ILE A 64 2.53 -6.26 5.09
N CYS A 65 1.88 -6.33 3.92
CA CYS A 65 2.54 -6.26 2.62
C CYS A 65 2.04 -5.02 1.86
N ASN A 66 2.74 -3.90 1.99
CA ASN A 66 2.37 -2.66 1.31
C ASN A 66 2.90 -2.59 -0.14
N ASP A 67 2.84 -3.71 -0.84
CA ASP A 67 3.28 -3.90 -2.22
C ASP A 67 2.39 -4.93 -2.91
N SER A 68 1.92 -4.61 -4.12
CA SER A 68 1.02 -5.47 -4.91
C SER A 68 1.70 -6.73 -5.49
N THR A 69 3.01 -6.91 -5.32
CA THR A 69 3.73 -8.14 -5.61
C THR A 69 3.97 -8.95 -4.33
N ALA A 70 4.34 -8.26 -3.24
CA ALA A 70 4.61 -8.92 -1.97
C ALA A 70 3.35 -9.52 -1.34
N LEU A 71 2.19 -8.85 -1.42
CA LEU A 71 0.96 -9.36 -0.82
C LEU A 71 0.51 -10.71 -1.42
N PRO A 72 0.32 -10.86 -2.74
CA PRO A 72 -0.02 -12.16 -3.30
C PRO A 72 1.09 -13.20 -3.11
N GLY A 73 2.37 -12.81 -3.13
CA GLY A 73 3.49 -13.71 -2.84
C GLY A 73 3.46 -14.24 -1.41
N GLN A 74 3.17 -13.39 -0.43
CA GLN A 74 3.00 -13.80 0.97
C GLN A 74 1.79 -14.71 1.17
N CYS A 75 0.67 -14.41 0.48
CA CYS A 75 -0.50 -15.28 0.49
C CYS A 75 -0.19 -16.65 -0.13
N LYS A 76 0.59 -16.68 -1.22
CA LYS A 76 1.02 -17.95 -1.83
C LYS A 76 1.91 -18.75 -0.89
N ALA A 77 2.80 -18.12 -0.17
CA ALA A 77 3.62 -18.78 0.85
C ALA A 77 2.76 -19.40 1.96
N ALA A 78 1.73 -18.68 2.42
CA ALA A 78 0.78 -19.20 3.40
C ALA A 78 -0.03 -20.38 2.84
N GLU A 79 -0.49 -20.29 1.59
CA GLU A 79 -1.18 -21.37 0.90
C GLU A 79 -0.31 -22.64 0.82
N ASN A 80 0.95 -22.52 0.43
CA ASN A 80 1.91 -23.61 0.35
C ASN A 80 2.10 -24.32 1.71
N LYS A 81 1.92 -23.60 2.82
CA LYS A 81 2.01 -24.12 4.19
C LYS A 81 0.66 -24.55 4.77
N GLY A 82 -0.44 -24.39 4.01
CA GLY A 82 -1.78 -24.71 4.45
C GLY A 82 -2.35 -23.78 5.51
N LEU A 83 -1.81 -22.57 5.61
CA LEU A 83 -2.27 -21.54 6.56
C LEU A 83 -3.42 -20.73 5.95
N THR A 84 -4.31 -20.27 6.81
CA THR A 84 -5.47 -19.44 6.47
C THR A 84 -5.58 -18.21 7.38
N ALA A 85 -6.54 -17.35 7.14
CA ALA A 85 -6.83 -16.19 8.00
C ALA A 85 -7.26 -16.56 9.43
N LYS A 86 -7.42 -17.85 9.75
CA LYS A 86 -7.64 -18.34 11.12
C LYS A 86 -6.34 -18.52 11.86
N ASP A 87 -5.25 -18.71 11.13
CA ASP A 87 -3.92 -19.00 11.67
C ASP A 87 -3.06 -17.74 11.73
N ILE A 88 -3.19 -16.88 10.71
CA ILE A 88 -2.38 -15.66 10.57
C ILE A 88 -3.16 -14.57 9.83
N THR A 89 -2.96 -13.32 10.18
CA THR A 89 -3.50 -12.19 9.42
C THR A 89 -2.47 -11.70 8.39
N ILE A 90 -2.81 -11.83 7.10
CA ILE A 90 -2.04 -11.26 5.99
C ILE A 90 -2.88 -10.15 5.37
N THR A 91 -2.30 -8.96 5.25
CA THR A 91 -2.97 -7.78 4.70
C THR A 91 -1.98 -6.86 3.99
N GLY A 92 -2.48 -5.86 3.27
CA GLY A 92 -1.63 -4.89 2.59
C GLY A 92 -2.31 -4.24 1.40
N PHE A 93 -1.57 -3.99 0.33
CA PHE A 93 -2.06 -3.35 -0.89
C PHE A 93 -1.94 -4.28 -2.10
N CYS A 94 -3.05 -4.46 -2.81
CA CYS A 94 -3.09 -5.14 -4.10
C CYS A 94 -4.39 -4.81 -4.85
N THR A 95 -4.40 -5.03 -6.16
CA THR A 95 -5.64 -4.96 -6.95
C THR A 95 -6.63 -6.03 -6.51
N PRO A 96 -7.95 -5.79 -6.65
CA PRO A 96 -8.96 -6.82 -6.39
C PRO A 96 -8.70 -8.10 -7.18
N SER A 97 -8.43 -7.97 -8.49
CA SER A 97 -8.16 -9.10 -9.38
C SER A 97 -6.98 -9.97 -8.94
N GLY A 98 -5.94 -9.37 -8.37
CA GLY A 98 -4.77 -10.08 -7.87
C GLY A 98 -5.01 -10.89 -6.59
N MET A 99 -6.11 -10.62 -5.88
CA MET A 99 -6.38 -11.21 -4.56
C MET A 99 -7.62 -12.09 -4.48
N THR A 100 -8.46 -12.13 -5.53
CA THR A 100 -9.75 -12.87 -5.52
C THR A 100 -9.57 -14.32 -5.08
N SER A 101 -8.60 -15.05 -5.63
CA SER A 101 -8.38 -16.45 -5.28
C SER A 101 -7.97 -16.65 -3.82
N TYR A 102 -7.19 -15.73 -3.26
CA TYR A 102 -6.78 -15.80 -1.85
C TYR A 102 -7.90 -15.45 -0.89
N LEU A 103 -8.83 -14.58 -1.33
CA LEU A 103 -10.07 -14.32 -0.59
C LEU A 103 -10.98 -15.55 -0.60
N GLU A 104 -11.23 -16.17 -1.75
CA GLU A 104 -12.05 -17.37 -1.91
C GLU A 104 -11.50 -18.56 -1.10
N ASN A 105 -10.19 -18.71 -1.06
CA ASN A 105 -9.50 -19.73 -0.26
C ASN A 105 -9.37 -19.37 1.24
N GLY A 106 -9.85 -18.18 1.64
CA GLY A 106 -9.83 -17.74 3.04
C GLY A 106 -8.44 -17.45 3.60
N ILE A 107 -7.47 -17.11 2.75
CA ILE A 107 -6.09 -16.80 3.14
C ILE A 107 -5.95 -15.31 3.49
N CYS A 108 -6.46 -14.42 2.61
CA CYS A 108 -6.49 -12.98 2.84
C CYS A 108 -7.93 -12.49 2.76
N THR A 109 -8.48 -12.05 3.86
CA THR A 109 -9.89 -11.64 3.96
C THR A 109 -10.11 -10.14 3.91
N ARG A 110 -9.02 -9.37 3.97
CA ARG A 110 -9.06 -7.90 3.95
C ARG A 110 -7.74 -7.31 3.47
N TRP A 111 -7.81 -6.44 2.49
CA TRP A 111 -6.68 -5.66 1.99
C TRP A 111 -7.19 -4.33 1.42
N GLY A 112 -6.31 -3.45 1.00
CA GLY A 112 -6.70 -2.14 0.48
C GLY A 112 -6.00 -1.79 -0.83
N LEU A 113 -6.58 -0.82 -1.51
CA LEU A 113 -5.94 -0.06 -2.58
C LEU A 113 -6.75 1.22 -2.82
N TRP A 114 -6.26 2.07 -3.67
CA TRP A 114 -6.96 3.20 -4.28
C TRP A 114 -7.39 2.87 -5.71
N ASP A 115 -8.30 3.65 -6.26
CA ASP A 115 -8.66 3.54 -7.67
C ASP A 115 -7.52 4.09 -8.56
N CYS A 116 -6.84 3.21 -9.26
CA CYS A 116 -5.73 3.56 -10.15
C CYS A 116 -6.19 4.36 -11.37
N GLY A 117 -7.44 4.20 -11.81
CA GLY A 117 -8.04 4.99 -12.87
C GLY A 117 -8.21 6.46 -12.45
N ILE A 118 -8.73 6.69 -11.25
CA ILE A 118 -8.83 8.04 -10.66
C ILE A 118 -7.43 8.65 -10.51
N GLN A 119 -6.46 7.90 -10.01
CA GLN A 119 -5.07 8.35 -9.87
C GLN A 119 -4.50 8.80 -11.23
N GLY A 120 -4.65 7.97 -12.26
CA GLY A 120 -4.20 8.29 -13.62
C GLY A 120 -4.89 9.53 -14.19
N ALA A 121 -6.20 9.63 -14.03
CA ALA A 121 -6.98 10.79 -14.50
C ALA A 121 -6.55 12.09 -13.81
N MET A 122 -6.36 12.05 -12.48
CA MET A 122 -5.85 13.21 -11.72
C MET A 122 -4.45 13.61 -12.20
N GLY A 123 -3.54 12.66 -12.36
CA GLY A 123 -2.19 12.93 -12.84
C GLY A 123 -2.16 13.54 -14.22
N CYS A 124 -2.94 13.00 -15.17
CA CYS A 124 -3.06 13.54 -16.52
C CYS A 124 -3.67 14.96 -16.53
N TYR A 125 -4.71 15.19 -15.73
CA TYR A 125 -5.32 16.51 -15.64
C TYR A 125 -4.34 17.56 -15.07
N LEU A 126 -3.67 17.24 -13.97
CA LEU A 126 -2.70 18.15 -13.34
C LEU A 126 -1.51 18.44 -14.26
N ALA A 127 -1.03 17.43 -15.00
CA ALA A 127 0.02 17.63 -16.00
C ALA A 127 -0.44 18.57 -17.13
N ALA A 128 -1.65 18.39 -17.66
CA ALA A 128 -2.24 19.26 -18.66
C ALA A 128 -2.45 20.68 -18.11
N TYR A 129 -2.94 20.81 -16.88
CA TYR A 129 -3.16 22.08 -16.19
C TYR A 129 -1.85 22.89 -16.08
N ILE A 130 -0.76 22.25 -15.66
CA ILE A 130 0.56 22.87 -15.59
C ILE A 130 1.09 23.21 -16.99
N SER A 131 0.93 22.32 -17.96
CA SER A 131 1.36 22.56 -19.35
C SER A 131 0.64 23.73 -20.01
N ALA A 132 -0.58 24.06 -19.58
CA ALA A 132 -1.32 25.24 -20.01
C ALA A 132 -0.80 26.56 -19.40
N GLY A 133 0.29 26.52 -18.62
CA GLY A 133 0.91 27.68 -18.00
C GLY A 133 0.38 28.04 -16.62
N ASN A 134 -0.49 27.19 -16.04
CA ASN A 134 -0.94 27.39 -14.67
C ASN A 134 0.16 26.98 -13.68
N THR A 135 0.21 27.66 -12.56
CA THR A 135 1.09 27.27 -11.44
C THR A 135 0.30 26.46 -10.41
N VAL A 136 0.98 25.53 -9.75
CA VAL A 136 0.41 24.75 -8.67
C VAL A 136 1.26 24.98 -7.42
N LYS A 137 0.65 25.38 -6.32
CA LYS A 137 1.30 25.69 -5.05
C LYS A 137 0.55 25.04 -3.90
N VAL A 138 1.24 24.76 -2.83
CA VAL A 138 0.63 24.34 -1.57
C VAL A 138 -0.47 25.32 -1.14
N GLY A 139 -1.63 24.80 -0.83
CA GLY A 139 -2.85 25.55 -0.49
C GLY A 139 -3.78 25.86 -1.66
N ASP A 140 -3.34 25.64 -2.90
CA ASP A 140 -4.23 25.77 -4.06
C ASP A 140 -5.34 24.72 -4.06
N LYS A 141 -6.52 25.12 -4.52
CA LYS A 141 -7.66 24.26 -4.76
C LYS A 141 -7.92 24.16 -6.25
N ILE A 142 -7.91 22.95 -6.77
CA ILE A 142 -8.03 22.67 -8.20
C ILE A 142 -9.26 21.80 -8.43
N ASP A 143 -10.18 22.25 -9.28
CA ASP A 143 -11.32 21.45 -9.69
C ASP A 143 -10.92 20.52 -10.81
N ILE A 144 -11.03 19.23 -10.57
CA ILE A 144 -10.75 18.19 -11.56
C ILE A 144 -12.09 17.62 -12.05
N PRO A 145 -12.40 17.73 -13.35
CA PRO A 145 -13.66 17.21 -13.90
C PRO A 145 -13.92 15.77 -13.52
N SER A 146 -15.14 15.46 -13.10
CA SER A 146 -15.60 14.13 -12.67
C SER A 146 -14.96 13.57 -11.39
N ILE A 147 -14.01 14.28 -10.77
CA ILE A 147 -13.35 13.87 -9.53
C ILE A 147 -13.73 14.84 -8.40
N GLY A 148 -13.78 16.13 -8.69
CA GLY A 148 -14.08 17.16 -7.70
C GLY A 148 -12.89 18.05 -7.37
N THR A 149 -13.07 18.90 -6.36
CA THR A 149 -12.03 19.83 -5.89
C THR A 149 -11.00 19.08 -5.04
N VAL A 150 -9.75 19.19 -5.44
CA VAL A 150 -8.60 18.67 -4.68
C VAL A 150 -7.78 19.83 -4.13
N GLU A 151 -7.17 19.65 -2.97
CA GLU A 151 -6.28 20.62 -2.35
C GLU A 151 -4.83 20.14 -2.46
N VAL A 152 -3.94 21.05 -2.82
CA VAL A 152 -2.51 20.79 -2.85
C VAL A 152 -1.95 20.95 -1.43
N LEU A 153 -1.61 19.86 -0.80
CA LEU A 153 -1.06 19.81 0.55
C LEU A 153 0.46 19.90 0.52
N ALA A 154 1.05 20.36 1.63
CA ALA A 154 2.50 20.25 1.81
C ALA A 154 2.89 18.77 1.82
N ASN A 155 3.96 18.43 1.13
CA ASN A 155 4.56 17.11 1.23
C ASN A 155 5.50 17.11 2.43
N ASP A 156 5.01 16.71 3.58
CA ASP A 156 5.84 16.36 4.71
C ASP A 156 6.55 15.06 4.37
N ALA A 157 7.76 15.17 3.86
CA ALA A 157 8.53 14.02 3.42
C ALA A 157 8.53 12.93 4.51
N LEU A 158 7.84 11.83 4.23
CA LEU A 158 7.68 10.73 5.18
C LEU A 158 8.94 9.84 5.24
N VAL A 159 9.92 10.12 4.40
CA VAL A 159 11.18 9.38 4.33
C VAL A 159 12.32 10.32 4.67
N ALA A 160 12.98 10.07 5.78
CA ALA A 160 14.15 10.84 6.18
C ALA A 160 15.23 10.84 5.09
N GLY A 161 15.79 12.02 4.79
CA GLY A 161 16.78 12.22 3.75
C GLY A 161 16.21 12.38 2.33
N GLN A 162 14.90 12.39 2.17
CA GLN A 162 14.20 12.67 0.91
C GLN A 162 13.34 13.93 1.00
N GLU A 163 13.61 14.77 1.96
CA GLU A 163 12.94 16.05 2.13
C GLU A 163 13.22 16.93 0.91
N THR A 164 12.17 17.42 0.29
CA THR A 164 12.23 18.43 -0.77
C THR A 164 11.70 19.74 -0.23
N ALA A 165 12.16 20.86 -0.79
CA ALA A 165 11.71 22.18 -0.34
C ALA A 165 10.17 22.27 -0.42
N ALA A 166 9.52 22.62 0.68
CA ALA A 166 8.06 22.66 0.80
C ALA A 166 7.38 23.53 -0.26
N GLU A 167 8.04 24.59 -0.68
CA GLU A 167 7.57 25.51 -1.74
C GLU A 167 7.51 24.88 -3.14
N ASN A 168 8.27 23.81 -3.38
CA ASN A 168 8.36 23.13 -4.68
C ASN A 168 7.76 21.73 -4.65
N ASN A 169 7.14 21.34 -3.55
CA ASN A 169 6.72 19.98 -3.34
C ASN A 169 5.34 19.92 -2.71
N GLY A 170 4.36 19.70 -3.54
CA GLY A 170 2.98 19.51 -3.13
C GLY A 170 2.49 18.12 -3.41
N VAL A 171 1.55 17.66 -2.61
CA VAL A 171 0.88 16.37 -2.74
C VAL A 171 -0.62 16.59 -2.88
N VAL A 172 -1.24 15.86 -3.77
CA VAL A 172 -2.70 15.81 -3.90
C VAL A 172 -3.15 14.42 -3.50
N LEU A 173 -4.00 14.34 -2.49
CA LEU A 173 -4.52 13.05 -2.03
C LEU A 173 -5.64 12.56 -2.95
N LEU A 174 -5.67 11.26 -3.16
CA LEU A 174 -6.80 10.60 -3.82
C LEU A 174 -8.05 10.73 -2.93
N PRO A 175 -9.24 10.99 -3.53
CA PRO A 175 -10.46 11.23 -2.78
C PRO A 175 -10.89 10.01 -1.95
N GLU A 176 -10.67 8.81 -2.46
CA GLU A 176 -11.09 7.58 -1.81
C GLU A 176 -9.97 6.54 -1.76
N ARG A 177 -10.00 5.75 -0.68
CA ARG A 177 -9.25 4.51 -0.51
C ARG A 177 -10.25 3.41 -0.20
N VAL A 178 -10.06 2.25 -0.80
CA VAL A 178 -10.97 1.13 -0.63
C VAL A 178 -10.31 0.06 0.23
N VAL A 179 -11.07 -0.45 1.18
CA VAL A 179 -10.75 -1.70 1.88
C VAL A 179 -11.62 -2.79 1.26
N PHE A 180 -10.98 -3.74 0.59
CA PHE A 180 -11.65 -4.86 -0.06
C PHE A 180 -11.92 -5.98 0.94
N THR A 181 -13.11 -6.53 0.82
CA THR A 181 -13.61 -7.69 1.58
C THR A 181 -14.48 -8.55 0.67
N ALA A 182 -14.94 -9.69 1.15
CA ALA A 182 -15.89 -10.53 0.42
C ALA A 182 -17.21 -9.80 0.07
N GLU A 183 -17.55 -8.74 0.80
CA GLU A 183 -18.81 -8.02 0.64
C GLU A 183 -18.78 -7.04 -0.54
N ASN A 184 -17.58 -6.52 -0.91
CA ASN A 184 -17.48 -5.43 -1.87
C ASN A 184 -16.50 -5.69 -3.02
N VAL A 185 -15.66 -6.71 -2.95
CA VAL A 185 -14.61 -6.95 -3.95
C VAL A 185 -15.17 -7.11 -5.37
N ALA A 186 -16.37 -7.66 -5.51
CA ALA A 186 -17.04 -7.88 -6.80
C ALA A 186 -17.46 -6.56 -7.50
N ASP A 187 -17.51 -5.46 -6.78
CA ASP A 187 -17.86 -4.14 -7.33
C ASP A 187 -16.67 -3.47 -8.03
N TYR A 188 -15.47 -4.05 -7.90
CA TYR A 188 -14.24 -3.52 -8.44
C TYR A 188 -13.62 -4.45 -9.48
N ASN A 189 -13.34 -3.89 -10.66
CA ASN A 189 -12.86 -4.67 -11.82
C ASN A 189 -11.55 -4.10 -12.38
N PHE A 190 -10.52 -4.06 -11.54
CA PHE A 190 -9.17 -3.63 -11.92
C PHE A 190 -8.06 -4.39 -11.20
#